data_4e9cebe1aea30b8ef28b97112552e7e4
#
_entry.id   4e9cebe1aea30b8ef28b97112552e7e4
#
_cell.length_a   1.000
_cell.length_b   1.000
_cell.length_c   1.000
_cell.angle_alpha   90.00
_cell.angle_beta   90.00
_cell.angle_gamma   90.00
#
_symmetry.space_group_name_H-M   'P 1'
#
loop_
_entity.id
_entity.type
_entity.pdbx_description
1 polymer ?
#
loop_
_entity_poly.entity_id
_entity_poly.type
_entity_poly.pdbx_seq_one_letter_code
_entity_poly.pdbx_strand_id
1 'polypeptide(L)'
;MSPPARKKLPRVFLSRRFRPGNFDKLRVFTDLKVHRGDSAPSPTAYRRAVKEAQVVIPMVEDPIDEAFMDAAPGLRLVANFGVGFDNIDLGAAAVRGILATNTPGAVVGPTAESAMALLLAVCRRIPEADAFVRSGGWEKWTPYLLEGRSLAGRTLGIAGLGGIGSAVARMAGGFGMRVRYWSRSKRSPEEESALGLRYLSLNRLLSESDFVSLHVALSEETRHLIGEAEIARMKKGAILINTARGAVVDERALVRALRSGHLGGAGLDVYEREPIRKSPLFGMKNVVMLPHIGSSTDKGLGDMADRVVLNIREFTAGRRPPDLLNPETWPLRRR
;
A
#
# COMPACT_ATOMS: atom_id res chain seq x y z
N MET A 1 -13.35 -11.03 -52.94
CA MET A 1 -13.41 -10.18 -51.72
C MET A 1 -12.25 -10.60 -50.82
N SER A 2 -11.26 -9.74 -50.60
CA SER A 2 -10.18 -10.02 -49.66
C SER A 2 -10.75 -10.15 -48.23
N PRO A 3 -10.31 -11.11 -47.38
CA PRO A 3 -10.79 -11.23 -46.03
C PRO A 3 -10.48 -9.93 -45.26
N PRO A 4 -11.37 -9.47 -44.38
CA PRO A 4 -11.13 -8.25 -43.62
C PRO A 4 -9.83 -8.43 -42.79
N ALA A 5 -8.95 -7.43 -42.88
CA ALA A 5 -7.70 -7.43 -42.15
C ALA A 5 -7.98 -7.68 -40.67
N ARG A 6 -7.44 -8.76 -40.09
CA ARG A 6 -7.56 -9.05 -38.65
C ARG A 6 -7.03 -7.84 -37.86
N LYS A 7 -7.91 -7.19 -37.12
CA LYS A 7 -7.54 -6.05 -36.26
C LYS A 7 -6.41 -6.50 -35.32
N LYS A 8 -5.25 -5.86 -35.46
CA LYS A 8 -4.08 -6.22 -34.66
C LYS A 8 -4.38 -6.00 -33.17
N LEU A 9 -4.26 -7.02 -32.34
CA LEU A 9 -4.53 -6.94 -30.91
C LEU A 9 -3.56 -5.96 -30.23
N PRO A 10 -4.01 -5.17 -29.26
CA PRO A 10 -3.13 -4.25 -28.50
C PRO A 10 -2.09 -5.03 -27.72
N ARG A 11 -0.83 -4.58 -27.79
CA ARG A 11 0.31 -5.21 -27.11
C ARG A 11 0.35 -4.76 -25.67
N VAL A 12 0.25 -5.72 -24.77
CA VAL A 12 0.30 -5.52 -23.29
C VAL A 12 1.56 -6.17 -22.73
N PHE A 13 2.28 -5.45 -21.90
CA PHE A 13 3.43 -5.99 -21.15
C PHE A 13 3.13 -6.02 -19.65
N LEU A 14 3.23 -7.21 -19.06
CA LEU A 14 3.11 -7.46 -17.61
C LEU A 14 4.50 -7.64 -17.00
N SER A 15 4.86 -6.81 -16.02
CA SER A 15 6.23 -6.68 -15.49
C SER A 15 6.68 -7.83 -14.58
N ARG A 16 5.77 -8.73 -14.19
CA ARG A 16 6.03 -9.89 -13.32
C ARG A 16 5.26 -11.11 -13.77
N ARG A 17 5.71 -12.28 -13.29
CA ARG A 17 4.92 -13.50 -13.37
C ARG A 17 3.84 -13.50 -12.27
N PHE A 18 2.65 -13.92 -12.61
CA PHE A 18 1.53 -14.14 -11.69
C PHE A 18 1.07 -15.60 -11.73
N ARG A 19 0.25 -15.97 -10.74
CA ARG A 19 -0.41 -17.28 -10.76
C ARG A 19 -1.29 -17.40 -12.02
N PRO A 20 -1.40 -18.61 -12.60
CA PRO A 20 -2.35 -18.88 -13.69
C PRO A 20 -3.77 -18.41 -13.29
N GLY A 21 -4.50 -17.88 -14.25
CA GLY A 21 -5.86 -17.36 -14.03
C GLY A 21 -5.96 -15.85 -13.81
N ASN A 22 -5.00 -15.21 -13.14
CA ASN A 22 -5.10 -13.77 -12.82
C ASN A 22 -5.24 -12.88 -14.06
N PHE A 23 -4.36 -13.05 -15.05
CA PHE A 23 -4.33 -12.22 -16.25
C PHE A 23 -4.66 -12.97 -17.55
N ASP A 24 -5.01 -14.25 -17.49
CA ASP A 24 -5.30 -15.05 -18.70
C ASP A 24 -6.48 -14.48 -19.49
N LYS A 25 -7.44 -13.83 -18.83
CA LYS A 25 -8.55 -13.11 -19.46
C LYS A 25 -8.09 -12.04 -20.47
N LEU A 26 -6.88 -11.46 -20.29
CA LEU A 26 -6.32 -10.48 -21.22
C LEU A 26 -5.99 -11.10 -22.57
N ARG A 27 -5.57 -12.37 -22.63
CA ARG A 27 -5.16 -13.07 -23.87
C ARG A 27 -6.28 -13.17 -24.89
N VAL A 28 -7.54 -13.02 -24.46
CA VAL A 28 -8.71 -13.07 -25.35
C VAL A 28 -8.76 -11.84 -26.27
N PHE A 29 -8.29 -10.68 -25.80
CA PHE A 29 -8.45 -9.40 -26.51
C PHE A 29 -7.16 -8.57 -26.58
N THR A 30 -6.01 -9.13 -26.15
CA THR A 30 -4.70 -8.48 -26.22
C THR A 30 -3.60 -9.48 -26.60
N ASP A 31 -2.48 -8.95 -27.14
CA ASP A 31 -1.22 -9.67 -27.27
C ASP A 31 -0.43 -9.47 -25.96
N LEU A 32 -0.64 -10.36 -24.97
CA LEU A 32 -0.05 -10.28 -23.64
C LEU A 32 1.34 -10.92 -23.63
N LYS A 33 2.36 -10.09 -23.39
CA LYS A 33 3.72 -10.52 -23.06
C LYS A 33 3.94 -10.41 -21.55
N VAL A 34 4.42 -11.48 -20.92
CA VAL A 34 4.66 -11.53 -19.47
C VAL A 34 6.16 -11.69 -19.23
N HIS A 35 6.71 -10.87 -18.34
CA HIS A 35 8.05 -11.11 -17.83
C HIS A 35 8.10 -12.43 -17.06
N ARG A 36 9.12 -13.25 -17.33
CA ARG A 36 9.22 -14.62 -16.78
C ARG A 36 9.72 -14.67 -15.33
N GLY A 37 10.30 -13.57 -14.83
CA GLY A 37 10.81 -13.45 -13.46
C GLY A 37 9.74 -13.04 -12.46
N ASP A 38 9.98 -13.34 -11.19
CA ASP A 38 9.16 -12.90 -10.05
C ASP A 38 9.58 -11.50 -9.55
N SER A 39 10.77 -11.05 -9.93
CA SER A 39 11.29 -9.69 -9.67
C SER A 39 11.20 -8.81 -10.90
N ALA A 40 11.40 -7.48 -10.72
CA ALA A 40 11.47 -6.53 -11.82
C ALA A 40 12.49 -6.98 -12.89
N PRO A 41 12.20 -6.77 -14.18
CA PRO A 41 13.25 -6.79 -15.20
C PRO A 41 14.33 -5.75 -14.84
N SER A 42 15.60 -5.99 -15.22
CA SER A 42 16.59 -4.92 -15.12
C SER A 42 16.13 -3.70 -15.93
N PRO A 43 16.54 -2.47 -15.57
CA PRO A 43 16.09 -1.26 -16.27
C PRO A 43 16.24 -1.34 -17.80
N THR A 44 17.37 -1.88 -18.27
CA THR A 44 17.64 -2.09 -19.71
C THR A 44 16.69 -3.11 -20.33
N ALA A 45 16.45 -4.25 -19.65
CA ALA A 45 15.54 -5.27 -20.13
C ALA A 45 14.08 -4.77 -20.14
N TYR A 46 13.70 -3.98 -19.13
CA TYR A 46 12.37 -3.40 -19.04
C TYR A 46 12.12 -2.41 -20.19
N ARG A 47 13.04 -1.45 -20.42
CA ARG A 47 12.95 -0.51 -21.54
C ARG A 47 12.87 -1.24 -22.89
N ARG A 48 13.63 -2.31 -23.09
CA ARG A 48 13.53 -3.11 -24.32
C ARG A 48 12.16 -3.78 -24.45
N ALA A 49 11.63 -4.33 -23.35
CA ALA A 49 10.37 -5.07 -23.37
C ALA A 49 9.17 -4.17 -23.66
N VAL A 50 9.21 -2.90 -23.19
CA VAL A 50 8.09 -1.94 -23.37
C VAL A 50 8.15 -1.14 -24.68
N LYS A 51 9.25 -1.23 -25.44
CA LYS A 51 9.43 -0.46 -26.69
C LYS A 51 8.24 -0.57 -27.66
N GLU A 52 7.63 -1.73 -27.69
CA GLU A 52 6.48 -1.99 -28.56
C GLU A 52 5.14 -2.05 -27.82
N ALA A 53 5.15 -1.91 -26.48
CA ALA A 53 3.95 -2.02 -25.68
C ALA A 53 3.04 -0.79 -25.85
N GLN A 54 1.76 -1.04 -25.93
CA GLN A 54 0.71 -0.01 -25.89
C GLN A 54 0.12 0.13 -24.48
N VAL A 55 0.20 -0.96 -23.71
CA VAL A 55 -0.22 -1.01 -22.31
C VAL A 55 0.88 -1.66 -21.50
N VAL A 56 1.20 -1.09 -20.34
CA VAL A 56 2.10 -1.67 -19.35
C VAL A 56 1.34 -1.90 -18.05
N ILE A 57 1.54 -3.08 -17.47
CA ILE A 57 1.04 -3.41 -16.13
C ILE A 57 2.26 -3.45 -15.18
N PRO A 58 2.62 -2.34 -14.54
CA PRO A 58 3.70 -2.27 -13.58
C PRO A 58 3.22 -2.66 -12.18
N MET A 59 4.19 -2.97 -11.29
CA MET A 59 3.98 -3.00 -9.83
C MET A 59 4.21 -1.62 -9.23
N VAL A 60 3.76 -1.42 -8.00
CA VAL A 60 3.91 -0.14 -7.27
C VAL A 60 5.37 0.26 -7.01
N GLU A 61 6.31 -0.66 -7.14
CA GLU A 61 7.76 -0.42 -7.02
C GLU A 61 8.47 -0.12 -8.35
N ASP A 62 7.76 -0.30 -9.48
CA ASP A 62 8.33 -0.04 -10.82
C ASP A 62 8.22 1.47 -11.14
N PRO A 63 9.33 2.20 -11.27
CA PRO A 63 9.27 3.63 -11.59
C PRO A 63 8.80 3.83 -13.03
N ILE A 64 7.72 4.58 -13.20
CA ILE A 64 7.14 4.97 -14.49
C ILE A 64 7.35 6.49 -14.64
N ASP A 65 8.60 6.84 -14.84
CA ASP A 65 9.10 8.20 -15.03
C ASP A 65 9.14 8.61 -16.50
N GLU A 66 9.60 9.84 -16.77
CA GLU A 66 9.79 10.34 -18.14
C GLU A 66 10.67 9.44 -18.99
N ALA A 67 11.81 8.99 -18.43
CA ALA A 67 12.76 8.14 -19.15
C ALA A 67 12.17 6.79 -19.52
N PHE A 68 11.29 6.23 -18.65
CA PHE A 68 10.53 5.03 -18.96
C PHE A 68 9.56 5.27 -20.12
N MET A 69 8.79 6.37 -20.05
CA MET A 69 7.78 6.71 -21.04
C MET A 69 8.40 7.02 -22.42
N ASP A 70 9.57 7.66 -22.46
CA ASP A 70 10.32 7.94 -23.68
C ASP A 70 10.88 6.66 -24.33
N ALA A 71 11.22 5.65 -23.51
CA ALA A 71 11.62 4.33 -24.01
C ALA A 71 10.45 3.51 -24.59
N ALA A 72 9.22 3.94 -24.37
CA ALA A 72 7.99 3.27 -24.82
C ALA A 72 7.13 4.18 -25.72
N PRO A 73 7.57 4.50 -26.95
CA PRO A 73 6.91 5.48 -27.83
C PRO A 73 5.48 5.11 -28.21
N GLY A 74 5.14 3.81 -28.14
CA GLY A 74 3.80 3.29 -28.37
C GLY A 74 2.89 3.26 -27.16
N LEU A 75 3.38 3.63 -25.97
CA LEU A 75 2.64 3.53 -24.71
C LEU A 75 1.44 4.48 -24.70
N ARG A 76 0.28 3.97 -24.30
CA ARG A 76 -0.99 4.68 -24.25
C ARG A 76 -1.68 4.54 -22.89
N LEU A 77 -1.41 3.45 -22.16
CA LEU A 77 -2.00 3.18 -20.85
C LEU A 77 -0.98 2.54 -19.92
N VAL A 78 -0.86 3.09 -18.74
CA VAL A 78 -0.22 2.46 -17.56
C VAL A 78 -1.34 1.93 -16.66
N ALA A 79 -1.49 0.62 -16.57
CA ALA A 79 -2.50 -0.03 -15.73
C ALA A 79 -1.83 -0.55 -14.44
N ASN A 80 -1.68 0.32 -13.44
CA ASN A 80 -0.91 0.05 -12.23
C ASN A 80 -1.54 -1.07 -11.40
N PHE A 81 -0.74 -2.07 -11.03
CA PHE A 81 -1.18 -3.15 -10.14
C PHE A 81 -0.97 -2.74 -8.68
N GLY A 82 -1.86 -1.89 -8.18
CA GLY A 82 -1.85 -1.34 -6.83
C GLY A 82 -2.72 -0.12 -6.68
N VAL A 83 -3.06 0.26 -5.47
CA VAL A 83 -3.84 1.47 -5.16
C VAL A 83 -2.95 2.71 -5.15
N GLY A 84 -1.77 2.63 -4.52
CA GLY A 84 -0.78 3.69 -4.57
C GLY A 84 -0.24 3.86 -5.99
N PHE A 85 0.06 5.08 -6.37
CA PHE A 85 0.55 5.44 -7.71
C PHE A 85 1.70 6.45 -7.68
N ASP A 86 2.34 6.58 -6.55
CA ASP A 86 3.53 7.41 -6.32
C ASP A 86 4.75 6.99 -7.15
N ASN A 87 4.69 5.80 -7.76
CA ASN A 87 5.65 5.29 -8.74
C ASN A 87 5.41 5.83 -10.16
N ILE A 88 4.32 6.56 -10.43
CA ILE A 88 3.95 7.07 -11.77
C ILE A 88 4.03 8.58 -11.79
N ASP A 89 4.83 9.13 -12.68
CA ASP A 89 4.80 10.57 -12.99
C ASP A 89 3.56 10.89 -13.84
N LEU A 90 2.49 11.28 -13.15
CA LEU A 90 1.23 11.63 -13.81
C LEU A 90 1.34 12.89 -14.67
N GLY A 91 2.20 13.84 -14.31
CA GLY A 91 2.46 15.05 -15.10
C GLY A 91 3.11 14.70 -16.43
N ALA A 92 4.18 13.92 -16.38
CA ALA A 92 4.87 13.41 -17.58
C ALA A 92 3.95 12.55 -18.46
N ALA A 93 3.09 11.73 -17.85
CA ALA A 93 2.10 10.92 -18.55
C ALA A 93 1.07 11.80 -19.27
N ALA A 94 0.53 12.82 -18.60
CA ALA A 94 -0.46 13.73 -19.16
C ALA A 94 0.08 14.50 -20.38
N VAL A 95 1.30 15.06 -20.27
CA VAL A 95 1.96 15.76 -21.38
C VAL A 95 2.14 14.86 -22.62
N ARG A 96 2.37 13.55 -22.39
CA ARG A 96 2.54 12.54 -23.45
C ARG A 96 1.23 11.92 -23.94
N GLY A 97 0.08 12.31 -23.39
CA GLY A 97 -1.22 11.72 -23.68
C GLY A 97 -1.34 10.26 -23.26
N ILE A 98 -0.57 9.84 -22.23
CA ILE A 98 -0.59 8.51 -21.67
C ILE A 98 -1.59 8.50 -20.51
N LEU A 99 -2.51 7.55 -20.54
CA LEU A 99 -3.47 7.33 -19.45
C LEU A 99 -2.84 6.51 -18.34
N ALA A 100 -3.26 6.74 -17.10
CA ALA A 100 -2.85 5.95 -15.94
C ALA A 100 -4.08 5.51 -15.14
N THR A 101 -4.11 4.24 -14.73
CA THR A 101 -5.15 3.68 -13.86
C THR A 101 -4.53 2.96 -12.67
N ASN A 102 -5.30 2.79 -11.60
CA ASN A 102 -4.92 2.00 -10.43
C ASN A 102 -6.03 0.98 -10.07
N THR A 103 -5.96 0.37 -8.87
CA THR A 103 -6.90 -0.66 -8.43
C THR A 103 -7.62 -0.27 -7.12
N PRO A 104 -8.42 0.80 -7.11
CA PRO A 104 -9.10 1.24 -5.90
C PRO A 104 -10.10 0.18 -5.40
N GLY A 105 -10.24 0.10 -4.08
CA GLY A 105 -11.16 -0.82 -3.41
C GLY A 105 -10.62 -2.23 -3.20
N ALA A 106 -9.83 -2.77 -4.12
CA ALA A 106 -9.37 -4.16 -4.12
C ALA A 106 -8.55 -4.56 -2.87
N VAL A 107 -7.79 -3.62 -2.32
CA VAL A 107 -6.86 -3.88 -1.21
C VAL A 107 -7.37 -3.43 0.16
N VAL A 108 -8.59 -2.89 0.24
CA VAL A 108 -9.11 -2.26 1.47
C VAL A 108 -9.17 -3.26 2.63
N GLY A 109 -9.82 -4.39 2.44
CA GLY A 109 -9.92 -5.45 3.46
C GLY A 109 -8.55 -6.02 3.84
N PRO A 110 -7.81 -6.58 2.88
CA PRO A 110 -6.49 -7.19 3.14
C PRO A 110 -5.52 -6.25 3.86
N THR A 111 -5.41 -4.99 3.44
CA THR A 111 -4.50 -4.03 4.10
C THR A 111 -4.97 -3.67 5.51
N ALA A 112 -6.28 -3.57 5.73
CA ALA A 112 -6.81 -3.34 7.08
C ALA A 112 -6.56 -4.52 8.00
N GLU A 113 -6.71 -5.75 7.53
CA GLU A 113 -6.36 -6.98 8.24
C GLU A 113 -4.87 -7.01 8.61
N SER A 114 -3.98 -6.65 7.68
CA SER A 114 -2.54 -6.56 7.94
C SER A 114 -2.20 -5.50 8.97
N ALA A 115 -2.86 -4.34 8.95
CA ALA A 115 -2.66 -3.30 9.96
C ALA A 115 -3.07 -3.78 11.36
N MET A 116 -4.20 -4.46 11.48
CA MET A 116 -4.66 -5.05 12.74
C MET A 116 -3.78 -6.23 13.19
N ALA A 117 -3.33 -7.06 12.26
CA ALA A 117 -2.39 -8.15 12.54
C ALA A 117 -1.06 -7.62 13.09
N LEU A 118 -0.49 -6.56 12.47
CA LEU A 118 0.70 -5.88 12.96
C LEU A 118 0.48 -5.30 14.37
N LEU A 119 -0.65 -4.62 14.60
CA LEU A 119 -0.99 -4.08 15.92
C LEU A 119 -1.03 -5.18 16.98
N LEU A 120 -1.73 -6.28 16.71
CA LEU A 120 -1.81 -7.43 17.60
C LEU A 120 -0.44 -8.08 17.79
N ALA A 121 0.33 -8.28 16.73
CA ALA A 121 1.65 -8.91 16.78
C ALA A 121 2.63 -8.12 17.67
N VAL A 122 2.64 -6.79 17.56
CA VAL A 122 3.45 -5.91 18.42
C VAL A 122 2.93 -5.93 19.86
N CYS A 123 1.63 -5.70 20.07
CA CYS A 123 1.03 -5.64 21.40
C CYS A 123 1.19 -6.95 22.19
N ARG A 124 1.07 -8.08 21.53
CA ARG A 124 1.13 -9.42 22.15
C ARG A 124 2.49 -10.09 22.01
N ARG A 125 3.50 -9.40 21.45
CA ARG A 125 4.87 -9.88 21.26
C ARG A 125 4.92 -11.22 20.50
N ILE A 126 4.03 -11.41 19.52
CA ILE A 126 3.81 -12.72 18.88
C ILE A 126 5.07 -13.29 18.24
N PRO A 127 5.86 -12.56 17.42
CA PRO A 127 7.07 -13.12 16.82
C PRO A 127 8.12 -13.51 17.85
N GLU A 128 8.25 -12.74 18.92
CA GLU A 128 9.18 -13.04 20.02
C GLU A 128 8.74 -14.29 20.79
N ALA A 129 7.45 -14.42 21.06
CA ALA A 129 6.88 -15.56 21.75
C ALA A 129 7.02 -16.85 20.92
N ASP A 130 6.76 -16.80 19.60
CA ASP A 130 6.96 -17.93 18.70
C ASP A 130 8.43 -18.36 18.67
N ALA A 131 9.36 -17.40 18.50
CA ALA A 131 10.79 -17.68 18.50
C ALA A 131 11.26 -18.28 19.84
N PHE A 132 10.74 -17.77 20.96
CA PHE A 132 11.06 -18.29 22.31
C PHE A 132 10.64 -19.75 22.48
N VAL A 133 9.43 -20.12 22.05
CA VAL A 133 8.98 -21.52 22.12
C VAL A 133 9.82 -22.41 21.20
N ARG A 134 10.06 -22.00 19.95
CA ARG A 134 10.84 -22.77 18.97
C ARG A 134 12.30 -22.96 19.38
N SER A 135 12.89 -22.04 20.14
CA SER A 135 14.25 -22.17 20.65
C SER A 135 14.36 -23.12 21.86
N GLY A 136 13.27 -23.72 22.32
CA GLY A 136 13.23 -24.53 23.53
C GLY A 136 13.35 -23.72 24.84
N GLY A 137 13.24 -22.39 24.78
CA GLY A 137 13.38 -21.51 25.95
C GLY A 137 12.22 -21.58 26.93
N TRP A 138 11.11 -22.22 26.55
CA TRP A 138 9.96 -22.37 27.44
C TRP A 138 10.09 -23.60 28.34
N GLU A 139 10.82 -23.43 29.45
CA GLU A 139 11.03 -24.49 30.43
C GLU A 139 9.92 -24.58 31.49
N LYS A 140 9.33 -23.44 31.84
CA LYS A 140 8.26 -23.35 32.84
C LYS A 140 7.37 -22.13 32.59
N TRP A 141 6.14 -22.23 33.07
CA TRP A 141 5.21 -21.11 33.10
C TRP A 141 5.57 -20.13 34.22
N THR A 142 5.52 -18.82 33.90
CA THR A 142 5.68 -17.75 34.91
C THR A 142 4.64 -16.64 34.64
N PRO A 143 4.14 -15.93 35.71
CA PRO A 143 3.03 -14.97 35.55
C PRO A 143 3.25 -13.84 34.53
N TYR A 144 4.49 -13.36 34.40
CA TYR A 144 4.82 -12.20 33.54
C TYR A 144 5.62 -12.59 32.29
N LEU A 145 5.59 -13.86 31.92
CA LEU A 145 6.29 -14.35 30.74
C LEU A 145 5.74 -13.68 29.48
N LEU A 146 6.58 -12.86 28.82
CA LEU A 146 6.26 -12.15 27.60
C LEU A 146 4.95 -11.32 27.71
N GLU A 147 4.74 -10.69 28.88
CA GLU A 147 3.57 -9.85 29.11
C GLU A 147 3.38 -8.84 27.98
N GLY A 148 2.18 -8.82 27.42
CA GLY A 148 1.77 -7.94 26.32
C GLY A 148 0.80 -6.85 26.76
N ARG A 149 0.26 -6.13 25.79
CA ARG A 149 -0.71 -5.04 26.02
C ARG A 149 -2.09 -5.43 25.49
N SER A 150 -3.14 -5.15 26.26
CA SER A 150 -4.54 -5.26 25.81
C SER A 150 -4.89 -4.12 24.87
N LEU A 151 -5.81 -4.38 23.94
CA LEU A 151 -6.38 -3.36 23.04
C LEU A 151 -7.65 -2.73 23.61
N ALA A 152 -8.49 -3.52 24.27
CA ALA A 152 -9.78 -3.09 24.82
C ALA A 152 -9.63 -1.86 25.74
N GLY A 153 -10.49 -0.88 25.57
CA GLY A 153 -10.52 0.38 26.32
C GLY A 153 -9.41 1.37 25.97
N ARG A 154 -8.46 1.00 25.08
CA ARG A 154 -7.40 1.92 24.62
C ARG A 154 -7.81 2.71 23.38
N THR A 155 -7.09 3.78 23.11
CA THR A 155 -7.36 4.68 21.99
C THR A 155 -6.48 4.35 20.80
N LEU A 156 -7.12 4.07 19.65
CA LEU A 156 -6.47 3.99 18.34
C LEU A 156 -6.67 5.32 17.61
N GLY A 157 -5.57 5.99 17.27
CA GLY A 157 -5.53 7.13 16.38
C GLY A 157 -5.30 6.67 14.94
N ILE A 158 -6.20 7.03 14.03
CA ILE A 158 -6.11 6.72 12.60
C ILE A 158 -5.74 8.00 11.84
N ALA A 159 -4.55 8.05 11.28
CA ALA A 159 -4.15 9.12 10.38
C ALA A 159 -4.49 8.72 8.92
N GLY A 160 -5.54 9.35 8.37
CA GLY A 160 -6.10 9.03 7.07
C GLY A 160 -7.33 8.11 7.14
N LEU A 161 -8.54 8.69 7.03
CA LEU A 161 -9.79 7.94 7.07
C LEU A 161 -10.36 7.71 5.66
N GLY A 162 -9.53 7.13 4.76
CA GLY A 162 -9.96 6.59 3.47
C GLY A 162 -10.59 5.20 3.63
N GLY A 163 -10.68 4.43 2.54
CA GLY A 163 -11.24 3.07 2.57
C GLY A 163 -10.56 2.17 3.60
N ILE A 164 -9.21 2.11 3.60
CA ILE A 164 -8.42 1.28 4.52
C ILE A 164 -8.60 1.76 5.97
N GLY A 165 -8.41 3.06 6.24
CA GLY A 165 -8.57 3.60 7.60
C GLY A 165 -9.97 3.38 8.16
N SER A 166 -11.01 3.47 7.33
CA SER A 166 -12.40 3.17 7.74
C SER A 166 -12.62 1.68 8.04
N ALA A 167 -11.95 0.78 7.30
CA ALA A 167 -12.00 -0.65 7.57
C ALA A 167 -11.28 -0.99 8.89
N VAL A 168 -10.09 -0.40 9.12
CA VAL A 168 -9.36 -0.53 10.41
C VAL A 168 -10.20 -0.01 11.57
N ALA A 169 -10.89 1.12 11.39
CA ALA A 169 -11.76 1.69 12.43
C ALA A 169 -12.87 0.70 12.85
N ARG A 170 -13.54 0.07 11.87
CA ARG A 170 -14.57 -0.96 12.15
C ARG A 170 -13.98 -2.16 12.89
N MET A 171 -12.84 -2.67 12.46
CA MET A 171 -12.16 -3.80 13.10
C MET A 171 -11.75 -3.45 14.53
N ALA A 172 -11.18 -2.26 14.76
CA ALA A 172 -10.78 -1.78 16.07
C ALA A 172 -11.96 -1.66 17.05
N GLY A 173 -13.14 -1.26 16.56
CA GLY A 173 -14.38 -1.25 17.33
C GLY A 173 -14.73 -2.65 17.86
N GLY A 174 -14.55 -3.70 17.04
CA GLY A 174 -14.74 -5.11 17.46
C GLY A 174 -13.80 -5.57 18.57
N PHE A 175 -12.64 -4.92 18.72
CA PHE A 175 -11.70 -5.13 19.84
C PHE A 175 -11.99 -4.25 21.06
N GLY A 176 -13.11 -3.50 21.09
CA GLY A 176 -13.46 -2.63 22.19
C GLY A 176 -12.55 -1.38 22.31
N MET A 177 -11.91 -0.95 21.23
CA MET A 177 -11.05 0.22 21.21
C MET A 177 -11.87 1.51 21.04
N ARG A 178 -11.37 2.62 21.58
CA ARG A 178 -11.87 3.97 21.26
C ARG A 178 -11.14 4.46 20.02
N VAL A 179 -11.87 4.75 18.94
CA VAL A 179 -11.26 5.20 17.68
C VAL A 179 -11.32 6.71 17.57
N ARG A 180 -10.18 7.32 17.26
CA ARG A 180 -10.00 8.73 16.90
C ARG A 180 -9.40 8.81 15.51
N TYR A 181 -9.68 9.87 14.77
CA TYR A 181 -9.09 10.00 13.45
C TYR A 181 -8.71 11.45 13.12
N TRP A 182 -7.75 11.56 12.23
CA TRP A 182 -7.40 12.76 11.49
C TRP A 182 -7.42 12.45 9.99
N SER A 183 -7.94 13.39 9.22
CA SER A 183 -7.88 13.37 7.74
C SER A 183 -8.05 14.81 7.22
N ARG A 184 -7.69 15.03 5.94
CA ARG A 184 -7.87 16.32 5.28
C ARG A 184 -9.33 16.80 5.31
N SER A 185 -10.26 15.89 5.10
CA SER A 185 -11.69 16.15 5.16
C SER A 185 -12.29 15.46 6.37
N LYS A 186 -12.98 16.22 7.21
CA LYS A 186 -13.76 15.67 8.32
C LYS A 186 -14.97 14.92 7.77
N ARG A 187 -15.34 13.80 8.40
CA ARG A 187 -16.57 13.05 8.09
C ARG A 187 -17.79 13.77 8.61
N SER A 188 -18.95 13.42 8.07
CA SER A 188 -20.20 13.96 8.60
C SER A 188 -20.46 13.43 10.04
N PRO A 189 -21.24 14.15 10.85
CA PRO A 189 -21.60 13.68 12.20
C PRO A 189 -22.28 12.31 12.18
N GLU A 190 -23.07 12.01 11.14
CA GLU A 190 -23.75 10.73 10.96
C GLU A 190 -22.74 9.60 10.72
N GLU A 191 -21.75 9.83 9.85
CA GLU A 191 -20.67 8.85 9.60
C GLU A 191 -19.81 8.64 10.85
N GLU A 192 -19.47 9.71 11.58
CA GLU A 192 -18.73 9.62 12.85
C GLU A 192 -19.50 8.80 13.88
N SER A 193 -20.81 9.05 14.02
CA SER A 193 -21.67 8.33 14.95
C SER A 193 -21.81 6.85 14.58
N ALA A 194 -22.07 6.57 13.30
CA ALA A 194 -22.25 5.19 12.81
C ALA A 194 -21.02 4.31 13.02
N LEU A 195 -19.82 4.88 13.01
CA LEU A 195 -18.56 4.17 13.20
C LEU A 195 -17.93 4.36 14.59
N GLY A 196 -18.60 5.10 15.50
CA GLY A 196 -18.07 5.42 16.83
C GLY A 196 -16.77 6.24 16.79
N LEU A 197 -16.63 7.11 15.78
CA LEU A 197 -15.42 7.88 15.53
C LEU A 197 -15.49 9.28 16.16
N ARG A 198 -14.32 9.88 16.36
CA ARG A 198 -14.20 11.30 16.70
C ARG A 198 -13.00 11.91 15.98
N TYR A 199 -13.25 12.99 15.25
CA TYR A 199 -12.20 13.78 14.61
C TYR A 199 -11.33 14.50 15.64
N LEU A 200 -10.02 14.51 15.41
CA LEU A 200 -9.04 15.30 16.15
C LEU A 200 -8.07 15.97 15.16
N SER A 201 -7.46 17.10 15.57
CA SER A 201 -6.27 17.59 14.88
C SER A 201 -5.14 16.56 14.98
N LEU A 202 -4.18 16.57 14.06
CA LEU A 202 -3.06 15.62 14.09
C LEU A 202 -2.34 15.63 15.43
N ASN A 203 -2.01 16.82 15.95
CA ASN A 203 -1.32 16.95 17.24
C ASN A 203 -2.12 16.31 18.40
N ARG A 204 -3.43 16.52 18.46
CA ARG A 204 -4.27 15.87 19.47
C ARG A 204 -4.42 14.37 19.24
N LEU A 205 -4.50 13.94 17.98
CA LEU A 205 -4.52 12.51 17.66
C LEU A 205 -3.30 11.82 18.25
N LEU A 206 -2.11 12.37 18.01
CA LEU A 206 -0.85 11.80 18.47
C LEU A 206 -0.76 11.78 20.01
N SER A 207 -1.11 12.88 20.68
CA SER A 207 -1.02 12.98 22.13
C SER A 207 -2.08 12.19 22.91
N GLU A 208 -3.25 11.93 22.30
CA GLU A 208 -4.35 11.22 22.96
C GLU A 208 -4.36 9.69 22.66
N SER A 209 -3.59 9.23 21.66
CA SER A 209 -3.62 7.83 21.22
C SER A 209 -2.61 6.94 21.93
N ASP A 210 -3.03 5.72 22.25
CA ASP A 210 -2.15 4.65 22.73
C ASP A 210 -1.50 3.92 21.56
N PHE A 211 -2.19 3.88 20.45
CA PHE A 211 -1.76 3.30 19.17
C PHE A 211 -2.06 4.29 18.04
N VAL A 212 -1.16 4.43 17.08
CA VAL A 212 -1.34 5.27 15.89
C VAL A 212 -1.17 4.41 14.66
N SER A 213 -2.16 4.44 13.74
CA SER A 213 -2.12 3.69 12.48
C SER A 213 -2.23 4.64 11.30
N LEU A 214 -1.32 4.50 10.33
CA LEU A 214 -1.15 5.41 9.21
C LEU A 214 -1.80 4.82 7.94
N HIS A 215 -2.71 5.58 7.32
CA HIS A 215 -3.46 5.21 6.11
C HIS A 215 -3.59 6.40 5.14
N VAL A 216 -2.67 7.33 5.19
CA VAL A 216 -2.59 8.46 4.25
C VAL A 216 -1.88 8.03 2.95
N ALA A 217 -2.24 8.64 1.83
CA ALA A 217 -1.43 8.53 0.62
C ALA A 217 -0.12 9.32 0.78
N LEU A 218 0.95 8.89 0.10
CA LEU A 218 2.18 9.66 0.03
C LEU A 218 2.01 10.83 -0.94
N SER A 219 2.32 12.02 -0.47
CA SER A 219 2.41 13.28 -1.22
C SER A 219 3.49 14.15 -0.59
N GLU A 220 3.77 15.32 -1.15
CA GLU A 220 4.71 16.27 -0.55
C GLU A 220 4.27 16.66 0.89
N GLU A 221 2.96 16.84 1.13
CA GLU A 221 2.43 17.24 2.43
C GLU A 221 2.45 16.10 3.45
N THR A 222 2.50 14.85 3.01
CA THR A 222 2.50 13.67 3.89
C THR A 222 3.86 12.98 3.99
N ARG A 223 4.84 13.45 3.23
CA ARG A 223 6.23 13.02 3.38
C ARG A 223 6.74 13.44 4.76
N HIS A 224 7.22 12.47 5.54
CA HIS A 224 7.64 12.66 6.94
C HIS A 224 6.55 13.34 7.80
N LEU A 225 5.28 13.09 7.50
CA LEU A 225 4.15 13.55 8.32
C LEU A 225 4.32 13.17 9.80
N ILE A 226 5.01 12.05 10.05
CA ILE A 226 5.38 11.59 11.37
C ILE A 226 6.91 11.71 11.49
N GLY A 227 7.35 12.92 11.77
CA GLY A 227 8.75 13.26 12.04
C GLY A 227 9.08 13.23 13.52
N GLU A 228 10.26 13.77 13.87
CA GLU A 228 10.74 13.79 15.26
C GLU A 228 9.78 14.54 16.21
N ALA A 229 9.27 15.69 15.79
CA ALA A 229 8.35 16.49 16.59
C ALA A 229 7.00 15.79 16.81
N GLU A 230 6.50 15.09 15.79
CA GLU A 230 5.25 14.33 15.86
C GLU A 230 5.42 13.11 16.77
N ILE A 231 6.52 12.39 16.64
CA ILE A 231 6.86 11.26 17.51
C ILE A 231 6.99 11.71 18.97
N ALA A 232 7.65 12.84 19.22
CA ALA A 232 7.80 13.38 20.58
C ALA A 232 6.45 13.74 21.24
N ARG A 233 5.41 14.05 20.44
CA ARG A 233 4.04 14.29 20.93
C ARG A 233 3.28 13.02 21.26
N MET A 234 3.68 11.87 20.72
CA MET A 234 3.04 10.59 21.03
C MET A 234 3.23 10.24 22.50
N LYS A 235 2.28 9.51 23.06
CA LYS A 235 2.41 9.03 24.44
C LYS A 235 3.66 8.19 24.60
N LYS A 236 4.35 8.33 25.75
CA LYS A 236 5.43 7.40 26.10
C LYS A 236 4.90 5.97 26.07
N GLY A 237 5.58 5.12 25.33
CA GLY A 237 5.18 3.74 25.13
C GLY A 237 4.11 3.52 24.06
N ALA A 238 3.68 4.54 23.32
CA ALA A 238 2.77 4.35 22.19
C ALA A 238 3.35 3.42 21.12
N ILE A 239 2.46 2.80 20.33
CA ILE A 239 2.83 1.92 19.22
C ILE A 239 2.41 2.57 17.90
N LEU A 240 3.31 2.55 16.92
CA LEU A 240 3.08 3.06 15.56
C LEU A 240 2.89 1.92 14.58
N ILE A 241 1.85 1.98 13.76
CA ILE A 241 1.58 1.02 12.67
C ILE A 241 1.63 1.76 11.33
N ASN A 242 2.43 1.26 10.39
CA ASN A 242 2.51 1.82 9.06
C ASN A 242 2.34 0.74 7.98
N THR A 243 1.18 0.78 7.32
CA THR A 243 0.82 -0.01 6.13
C THR A 243 0.50 0.91 4.94
N ALA A 244 0.89 2.19 5.01
CA ALA A 244 0.65 3.18 3.97
C ALA A 244 1.84 3.27 3.01
N ARG A 245 2.84 4.12 3.36
CA ARG A 245 4.12 4.26 2.67
C ARG A 245 5.22 4.53 3.70
N GLY A 246 6.42 4.00 3.48
CA GLY A 246 7.55 4.18 4.40
C GLY A 246 7.90 5.66 4.61
N ALA A 247 7.96 6.43 3.53
CA ALA A 247 8.31 7.86 3.56
C ALA A 247 7.26 8.78 4.24
N VAL A 248 6.14 8.25 4.73
CA VAL A 248 5.22 8.98 5.62
C VAL A 248 5.84 9.18 7.01
N VAL A 249 6.79 8.32 7.38
CA VAL A 249 7.51 8.36 8.66
C VAL A 249 8.97 8.70 8.40
N ASP A 250 9.56 9.60 9.17
CA ASP A 250 11.02 9.72 9.26
C ASP A 250 11.57 8.48 9.98
N GLU A 251 12.11 7.53 9.20
CA GLU A 251 12.61 6.24 9.73
C GLU A 251 13.75 6.44 10.73
N ARG A 252 14.57 7.50 10.57
CA ARG A 252 15.64 7.81 11.52
C ARG A 252 15.09 8.27 12.87
N ALA A 253 14.06 9.12 12.87
CA ALA A 253 13.39 9.57 14.08
C ALA A 253 12.66 8.39 14.76
N LEU A 254 12.01 7.53 13.99
CA LEU A 254 11.37 6.31 14.49
C LEU A 254 12.39 5.39 15.21
N VAL A 255 13.55 5.15 14.59
CA VAL A 255 14.63 4.33 15.17
C VAL A 255 15.12 4.91 16.50
N ARG A 256 15.31 6.25 16.57
CA ARG A 256 15.71 6.91 17.84
C ARG A 256 14.67 6.71 18.94
N ALA A 257 13.40 6.90 18.62
CA ALA A 257 12.30 6.80 19.56
C ALA A 257 12.07 5.37 20.07
N LEU A 258 12.26 4.37 19.20
CA LEU A 258 12.19 2.96 19.59
C LEU A 258 13.36 2.56 20.51
N ARG A 259 14.58 3.02 20.22
CA ARG A 259 15.78 2.77 21.03
C ARG A 259 15.71 3.41 22.41
N SER A 260 15.19 4.64 22.48
CA SER A 260 15.03 5.35 23.77
C SER A 260 13.87 4.81 24.62
N GLY A 261 13.01 3.95 24.04
CA GLY A 261 11.79 3.49 24.70
C GLY A 261 10.70 4.56 24.80
N HIS A 262 10.83 5.68 24.08
CA HIS A 262 9.74 6.64 23.95
C HIS A 262 8.55 6.00 23.24
N LEU A 263 8.78 5.35 22.10
CA LEU A 263 7.79 4.45 21.49
C LEU A 263 7.96 3.03 22.05
N GLY A 264 6.84 2.41 22.41
CA GLY A 264 6.81 1.05 22.93
C GLY A 264 6.99 -0.02 21.86
N GLY A 265 6.77 0.32 20.59
CA GLY A 265 6.94 -0.59 19.46
C GLY A 265 6.47 -0.02 18.15
N ALA A 266 6.74 -0.74 17.06
CA ALA A 266 6.23 -0.42 15.74
C ALA A 266 5.86 -1.69 14.96
N GLY A 267 4.80 -1.59 14.13
CA GLY A 267 4.43 -2.59 13.13
C GLY A 267 4.53 -1.97 11.74
N LEU A 268 5.42 -2.49 10.92
CA LEU A 268 5.79 -1.90 9.64
C LEU A 268 5.61 -2.90 8.51
N ASP A 269 4.83 -2.55 7.49
CA ASP A 269 4.76 -3.27 6.23
C ASP A 269 5.53 -2.55 5.12
N VAL A 270 5.92 -1.30 5.37
CA VAL A 270 6.55 -0.41 4.38
C VAL A 270 7.73 0.36 4.99
N TYR A 271 8.70 0.74 4.15
CA TYR A 271 9.96 1.37 4.55
C TYR A 271 10.30 2.53 3.62
N GLU A 272 11.15 3.48 4.08
CA GLU A 272 11.59 4.60 3.22
C GLU A 272 12.31 4.13 1.96
N ARG A 273 13.01 3.00 2.05
CA ARG A 273 13.68 2.35 0.91
C ARG A 273 13.33 0.88 0.88
N GLU A 274 12.70 0.45 -0.18
CA GLU A 274 12.30 -0.93 -0.44
C GLU A 274 13.03 -1.50 -1.66
N PRO A 275 13.44 -2.78 -1.64
CA PRO A 275 13.46 -3.69 -0.49
C PRO A 275 14.50 -3.28 0.57
N ILE A 276 14.13 -3.38 1.85
CA ILE A 276 15.02 -3.09 2.96
C ILE A 276 16.04 -4.22 3.13
N ARG A 277 17.35 -3.91 3.04
CA ARG A 277 18.42 -4.92 3.13
C ARG A 277 19.28 -4.80 4.39
N LYS A 278 19.35 -3.61 4.95
CA LYS A 278 20.06 -3.29 6.19
C LYS A 278 19.30 -2.21 6.93
N SER A 279 19.00 -2.44 8.19
CA SER A 279 18.36 -1.44 9.03
C SER A 279 18.65 -1.72 10.51
N PRO A 280 18.77 -0.67 11.33
CA PRO A 280 18.78 -0.79 12.78
C PRO A 280 17.52 -1.46 13.34
N LEU A 281 16.41 -1.47 12.61
CA LEU A 281 15.14 -2.09 13.00
C LEU A 281 15.25 -3.62 13.12
N PHE A 282 16.15 -4.29 12.37
CA PHE A 282 16.25 -5.76 12.34
C PHE A 282 16.54 -6.39 13.69
N GLY A 283 17.27 -5.70 14.56
CA GLY A 283 17.60 -6.19 15.91
C GLY A 283 16.61 -5.79 17.00
N MET A 284 15.54 -5.08 16.67
CA MET A 284 14.60 -4.55 17.67
C MET A 284 13.46 -5.53 17.94
N LYS A 285 13.39 -6.10 19.13
CA LYS A 285 12.34 -7.04 19.55
C LYS A 285 10.94 -6.40 19.64
N ASN A 286 10.87 -5.07 19.79
CA ASN A 286 9.63 -4.30 19.83
C ASN A 286 9.16 -3.84 18.44
N VAL A 287 9.75 -4.36 17.35
CA VAL A 287 9.35 -4.05 15.96
C VAL A 287 8.92 -5.33 15.26
N VAL A 288 7.75 -5.28 14.63
CA VAL A 288 7.26 -6.34 13.72
C VAL A 288 7.34 -5.80 12.29
N MET A 289 7.97 -6.57 11.40
CA MET A 289 8.31 -6.15 10.05
C MET A 289 7.71 -7.12 9.02
N LEU A 290 7.03 -6.58 8.02
CA LEU A 290 6.51 -7.33 6.87
C LEU A 290 7.12 -6.79 5.57
N PRO A 291 7.23 -7.59 4.50
CA PRO A 291 7.89 -7.20 3.26
C PRO A 291 6.91 -6.62 2.22
N HIS A 292 6.15 -5.58 2.59
CA HIS A 292 5.14 -4.90 1.77
C HIS A 292 4.08 -5.87 1.22
N ILE A 293 3.48 -6.63 2.10
CA ILE A 293 2.49 -7.68 1.78
C ILE A 293 1.07 -7.36 2.28
N GLY A 294 0.81 -6.12 2.68
CA GLY A 294 -0.49 -5.71 3.21
C GLY A 294 -1.69 -6.06 2.33
N SER A 295 -1.51 -6.09 1.01
CA SER A 295 -2.53 -6.50 0.03
C SER A 295 -2.43 -7.97 -0.42
N SER A 296 -1.41 -8.71 0.00
CA SER A 296 -1.05 -10.03 -0.53
C SER A 296 -1.91 -11.15 0.06
N THR A 297 -3.21 -11.13 -0.24
CA THR A 297 -4.12 -12.26 -0.01
C THR A 297 -4.58 -12.84 -1.34
N ASP A 298 -5.12 -14.06 -1.32
CA ASP A 298 -5.73 -14.69 -2.49
C ASP A 298 -6.80 -13.80 -3.13
N LYS A 299 -7.72 -13.28 -2.29
CA LYS A 299 -8.77 -12.36 -2.71
C LYS A 299 -8.20 -11.02 -3.18
N GLY A 300 -7.29 -10.40 -2.44
CA GLY A 300 -6.73 -9.08 -2.77
C GLY A 300 -5.99 -9.07 -4.11
N LEU A 301 -5.16 -10.09 -4.36
CA LEU A 301 -4.45 -10.23 -5.63
C LEU A 301 -5.40 -10.50 -6.79
N GLY A 302 -6.45 -11.31 -6.57
CA GLY A 302 -7.48 -11.59 -7.57
C GLY A 302 -8.29 -10.34 -7.93
N ASP A 303 -8.79 -9.62 -6.93
CA ASP A 303 -9.59 -8.40 -7.10
C ASP A 303 -8.77 -7.29 -7.81
N MET A 304 -7.47 -7.14 -7.48
CA MET A 304 -6.58 -6.22 -8.19
C MET A 304 -6.41 -6.62 -9.66
N ALA A 305 -6.18 -7.91 -9.94
CA ALA A 305 -6.04 -8.39 -11.31
C ALA A 305 -7.31 -8.16 -12.14
N ASP A 306 -8.46 -8.47 -11.58
CA ASP A 306 -9.75 -8.23 -12.24
C ASP A 306 -10.00 -6.74 -12.51
N ARG A 307 -9.56 -5.86 -11.60
CA ARG A 307 -9.66 -4.41 -11.79
C ARG A 307 -8.76 -3.90 -12.91
N VAL A 308 -7.51 -4.38 -12.97
CA VAL A 308 -6.58 -4.09 -14.08
C VAL A 308 -7.16 -4.59 -15.41
N VAL A 309 -7.68 -5.82 -15.45
CA VAL A 309 -8.32 -6.40 -16.64
C VAL A 309 -9.50 -5.56 -17.10
N LEU A 310 -10.34 -5.09 -16.18
CA LEU A 310 -11.47 -4.20 -16.49
C LEU A 310 -10.99 -2.89 -17.12
N ASN A 311 -10.01 -2.21 -16.51
CA ASN A 311 -9.46 -0.97 -17.04
C ASN A 311 -8.91 -1.13 -18.47
N ILE A 312 -8.14 -2.21 -18.71
CA ILE A 312 -7.57 -2.50 -20.02
C ILE A 312 -8.68 -2.83 -21.03
N ARG A 313 -9.70 -3.58 -20.64
CA ARG A 313 -10.84 -3.93 -21.52
C ARG A 313 -11.59 -2.68 -21.96
N GLU A 314 -11.92 -1.78 -21.05
CA GLU A 314 -12.60 -0.54 -21.37
C GLU A 314 -11.75 0.32 -22.30
N PHE A 315 -10.44 0.47 -21.99
CA PHE A 315 -9.50 1.18 -22.83
C PHE A 315 -9.42 0.61 -24.26
N THR A 316 -9.27 -0.71 -24.42
CA THR A 316 -9.13 -1.37 -25.73
C THR A 316 -10.42 -1.31 -26.55
N ALA A 317 -11.57 -1.20 -25.89
CA ALA A 317 -12.87 -0.97 -26.50
C ALA A 317 -13.12 0.51 -26.87
N GLY A 318 -12.15 1.40 -26.61
CA GLY A 318 -12.28 2.85 -26.86
C GLY A 318 -13.12 3.59 -25.81
N ARG A 319 -13.51 2.93 -24.73
CA ARG A 319 -14.26 3.53 -23.62
C ARG A 319 -13.31 4.01 -22.53
N ARG A 320 -13.78 4.98 -21.73
CA ARG A 320 -13.00 5.52 -20.60
C ARG A 320 -12.85 4.46 -19.51
N PRO A 321 -11.60 4.15 -19.09
CA PRO A 321 -11.37 3.28 -17.93
C PRO A 321 -12.02 3.83 -16.66
N PRO A 322 -12.63 3.00 -15.80
CA PRO A 322 -13.32 3.47 -14.60
C PRO A 322 -12.39 4.06 -13.55
N ASP A 323 -11.14 3.60 -13.48
CA ASP A 323 -10.17 3.99 -12.43
C ASP A 323 -9.07 4.93 -12.94
N LEU A 324 -9.43 5.84 -13.81
CA LEU A 324 -8.49 6.77 -14.45
C LEU A 324 -7.97 7.80 -13.44
N LEU A 325 -6.64 7.85 -13.26
CA LEU A 325 -5.94 8.74 -12.34
C LEU A 325 -5.77 10.16 -12.91
N ASN A 326 -5.65 10.28 -14.24
CA ASN A 326 -5.48 11.53 -14.97
C ASN A 326 -6.63 11.74 -15.98
N PRO A 327 -7.87 11.97 -15.49
CA PRO A 327 -9.07 12.05 -16.29
C PRO A 327 -9.06 13.19 -17.34
N GLU A 328 -8.33 14.26 -17.07
CA GLU A 328 -8.11 15.39 -17.97
C GLU A 328 -7.36 14.98 -19.24
N THR A 329 -6.56 13.93 -19.19
CA THR A 329 -5.81 13.40 -20.36
C THR A 329 -6.71 12.62 -21.31
N TRP A 330 -7.91 12.19 -20.91
CA TRP A 330 -8.78 11.36 -21.73
C TRP A 330 -9.11 11.94 -23.11
N PRO A 331 -9.51 13.22 -23.25
CA PRO A 331 -9.75 13.83 -24.56
C PRO A 331 -8.48 13.99 -25.40
N LEU A 332 -7.32 14.13 -24.77
CA LEU A 332 -6.02 14.39 -25.40
C LEU A 332 -5.19 13.11 -25.61
N ARG A 333 -5.70 11.94 -25.23
CA ARG A 333 -4.96 10.68 -25.23
C ARG A 333 -4.41 10.29 -26.59
N ARG A 334 -3.29 9.64 -26.61
CA ARG A 334 -2.73 8.97 -27.79
C ARG A 334 -3.75 7.98 -28.38
N ARG A 335 -3.97 8.03 -29.70
CA ARG A 335 -4.90 7.16 -30.44
C ARG A 335 -4.18 6.00 -31.11
#